data_9245b2a6ec0722e0bc1495eca0e48196
#
_entry.id   9245b2a6ec0722e0bc1495eca0e48196
#
_cell.length_a   1.000
_cell.length_b   1.000
_cell.length_c   1.000
_cell.angle_alpha   90.00
_cell.angle_beta   90.00
_cell.angle_gamma   90.00
#
_symmetry.space_group_name_H-M   'P 1'
#
loop_
_entity.id
_entity.type
_entity.pdbx_description
1 polymer ?
#
loop_
_entity_poly.entity_id
_entity_poly.type
_entity_poly.pdbx_seq_one_letter_code
_entity_poly.pdbx_strand_id
1 'polypeptide(L)'
;MGKLKLGILGNGYLADIIVEAGLKGMLDEYELVGVLGRTREKTELLAKKGGCRACSTIDELLALAPDYVAEAASVQSVKDCGVKILASGASMIVLSIGAFADKEFYGQVKETAAVHGTRVYIASGAVGGFDVLRTISLMGQAEAGIRTKKGPASLKGTPLFEERLMEDTQ
;
A
#
# COMPACT_ATOMS: atom_id res chain seq x y z
N MET A 1 3.47 -13.90 23.39
CA MET A 1 3.74 -12.59 22.78
C MET A 1 2.39 -12.00 22.39
N GLY A 2 2.19 -10.69 22.59
CA GLY A 2 0.98 -10.02 22.06
C GLY A 2 0.97 -10.02 20.54
N LYS A 3 -0.23 -9.83 19.94
CA LYS A 3 -0.35 -9.66 18.49
C LYS A 3 0.30 -8.34 18.05
N LEU A 4 0.87 -8.32 16.84
CA LEU A 4 1.37 -7.10 16.19
C LEU A 4 0.18 -6.24 15.73
N LYS A 5 0.25 -4.95 15.96
CA LYS A 5 -0.81 -4.01 15.59
C LYS A 5 -0.69 -3.59 14.13
N LEU A 6 -1.76 -3.78 13.37
CA LEU A 6 -1.85 -3.44 11.96
C LEU A 6 -2.85 -2.30 11.73
N GLY A 7 -2.37 -1.16 11.27
CA GLY A 7 -3.18 -0.08 10.74
C GLY A 7 -3.37 -0.24 9.22
N ILE A 8 -4.48 0.27 8.69
CA ILE A 8 -4.77 0.26 7.25
C ILE A 8 -4.94 1.70 6.76
N LEU A 9 -4.15 2.08 5.75
CA LEU A 9 -4.29 3.33 5.00
C LEU A 9 -4.95 3.02 3.65
N GLY A 10 -6.23 3.30 3.55
CA GLY A 10 -7.10 3.00 2.41
C GLY A 10 -8.44 2.42 2.86
N ASN A 11 -9.48 2.61 2.05
CA ASN A 11 -10.82 2.08 2.28
C ASN A 11 -11.47 1.59 0.98
N GLY A 12 -10.62 1.17 0.03
CA GLY A 12 -11.02 0.59 -1.24
C GLY A 12 -11.05 -0.95 -1.20
N TYR A 13 -11.16 -1.55 -2.38
CA TYR A 13 -11.26 -2.99 -2.55
C TYR A 13 -10.09 -3.78 -1.94
N LEU A 14 -8.83 -3.31 -2.12
CA LEU A 14 -7.67 -3.98 -1.55
C LEU A 14 -7.63 -3.90 -0.01
N ALA A 15 -8.06 -2.77 0.55
CA ALA A 15 -8.17 -2.64 2.00
C ALA A 15 -9.24 -3.61 2.57
N ASP A 16 -10.35 -3.81 1.84
CA ASP A 16 -11.39 -4.77 2.21
C ASP A 16 -10.86 -6.21 2.20
N ILE A 17 -10.03 -6.57 1.20
CA ILE A 17 -9.36 -7.89 1.15
C ILE A 17 -8.45 -8.09 2.37
N ILE A 18 -7.70 -7.08 2.81
CA ILE A 18 -6.85 -7.18 4.01
C ILE A 18 -7.70 -7.44 5.26
N VAL A 19 -8.81 -6.70 5.42
CA VAL A 19 -9.74 -6.91 6.53
C VAL A 19 -10.34 -8.31 6.49
N GLU A 20 -10.78 -8.78 5.31
CA GLU A 20 -11.29 -10.14 5.17
C GLU A 20 -10.25 -11.22 5.48
N ALA A 21 -8.99 -11.02 5.10
CA ALA A 21 -7.91 -11.93 5.45
C ALA A 21 -7.73 -12.04 6.97
N GLY A 22 -7.83 -10.92 7.68
CA GLY A 22 -7.84 -10.92 9.15
C GLY A 22 -9.01 -11.70 9.74
N LEU A 23 -10.23 -11.49 9.22
CA LEU A 23 -11.43 -12.20 9.68
C LEU A 23 -11.39 -13.72 9.39
N LYS A 24 -10.70 -14.13 8.34
CA LYS A 24 -10.51 -15.53 7.96
C LYS A 24 -9.36 -16.22 8.68
N GLY A 25 -8.70 -15.55 9.64
CA GLY A 25 -7.57 -16.10 10.38
C GLY A 25 -6.28 -16.22 9.56
N MET A 26 -6.17 -15.52 8.43
CA MET A 26 -4.95 -15.52 7.62
C MET A 26 -3.89 -14.55 8.15
N LEU A 27 -4.27 -13.70 9.11
CA LEU A 27 -3.42 -12.68 9.74
C LEU A 27 -3.45 -12.86 11.27
N ASP A 28 -3.36 -14.08 11.76
CA ASP A 28 -3.54 -14.41 13.18
C ASP A 28 -2.49 -13.79 14.09
N GLU A 29 -1.32 -13.45 13.56
CA GLU A 29 -0.25 -12.75 14.27
C GLU A 29 -0.52 -11.25 14.42
N TYR A 30 -1.55 -10.72 13.73
CA TYR A 30 -1.87 -9.31 13.69
C TYR A 30 -3.23 -9.01 14.34
N GLU A 31 -3.30 -7.83 14.92
CA GLU A 31 -4.54 -7.19 15.40
C GLU A 31 -4.81 -5.96 14.54
N LEU A 32 -5.97 -5.89 13.88
CA LEU A 32 -6.39 -4.70 13.16
C LEU A 32 -6.77 -3.62 14.16
N VAL A 33 -6.00 -2.52 14.22
CA VAL A 33 -6.24 -1.45 15.19
C VAL A 33 -6.99 -0.26 14.62
N GLY A 34 -6.88 0.01 13.34
CA GLY A 34 -7.57 1.14 12.72
C GLY A 34 -7.50 1.17 11.21
N VAL A 35 -8.46 1.88 10.62
CA VAL A 35 -8.56 2.15 9.18
C VAL A 35 -8.67 3.65 8.97
N LEU A 36 -7.85 4.18 8.06
CA LEU A 36 -7.92 5.55 7.56
C LEU A 36 -8.21 5.53 6.06
N GLY A 37 -9.22 6.26 5.61
CA GLY A 37 -9.54 6.38 4.19
C GLY A 37 -10.20 7.70 3.85
N ARG A 38 -10.26 8.03 2.57
CA ARG A 38 -10.75 9.32 2.08
C ARG A 38 -12.25 9.53 2.30
N THR A 39 -13.06 8.48 2.16
CA THR A 39 -14.52 8.54 2.29
C THR A 39 -14.93 8.06 3.67
N ARG A 40 -15.50 8.93 4.47
CA ARG A 40 -15.86 8.69 5.88
C ARG A 40 -16.74 7.45 6.05
N GLU A 41 -17.86 7.38 5.33
CA GLU A 41 -18.80 6.28 5.45
C GLU A 41 -18.16 4.92 5.12
N LYS A 42 -17.32 4.88 4.06
CA LYS A 42 -16.59 3.63 3.69
C LYS A 42 -15.59 3.24 4.76
N THR A 43 -14.92 4.22 5.37
CA THR A 43 -13.96 3.97 6.46
C THR A 43 -14.66 3.37 7.67
N GLU A 44 -15.81 3.92 8.06
CA GLU A 44 -16.61 3.44 9.20
C GLU A 44 -17.15 2.02 8.96
N LEU A 45 -17.65 1.75 7.75
CA LEU A 45 -18.12 0.40 7.37
C LEU A 45 -16.99 -0.63 7.42
N LEU A 46 -15.82 -0.27 6.87
CA LEU A 46 -14.68 -1.16 6.85
C LEU A 46 -14.10 -1.40 8.24
N ALA A 47 -13.99 -0.36 9.05
CA ALA A 47 -13.55 -0.46 10.44
C ALA A 47 -14.51 -1.30 11.29
N LYS A 48 -15.82 -1.11 11.13
CA LYS A 48 -16.84 -1.95 11.78
C LYS A 48 -16.71 -3.41 11.37
N LYS A 49 -16.51 -3.70 10.06
CA LYS A 49 -16.28 -5.05 9.54
C LYS A 49 -15.05 -5.69 10.18
N GLY A 50 -13.95 -4.94 10.29
CA GLY A 50 -12.67 -5.41 10.86
C GLY A 50 -12.60 -5.38 12.39
N GLY A 51 -13.62 -4.88 13.09
CA GLY A 51 -13.62 -4.73 14.54
C GLY A 51 -12.57 -3.75 15.07
N CYS A 52 -12.22 -2.72 14.29
CA CYS A 52 -11.17 -1.75 14.61
C CYS A 52 -11.69 -0.30 14.55
N ARG A 53 -10.81 0.67 14.80
CA ARG A 53 -11.19 2.08 14.83
C ARG A 53 -11.25 2.70 13.44
N ALA A 54 -12.30 3.47 13.15
CA ALA A 54 -12.36 4.36 12.00
C ALA A 54 -11.61 5.66 12.34
N CYS A 55 -10.54 5.97 11.58
CA CYS A 55 -9.73 7.16 11.77
C CYS A 55 -10.05 8.21 10.69
N SER A 56 -10.00 9.48 11.07
CA SER A 56 -10.24 10.61 10.17
C SER A 56 -8.92 11.26 9.71
N THR A 57 -7.85 11.08 10.46
CA THR A 57 -6.52 11.64 10.17
C THR A 57 -5.44 10.57 10.38
N ILE A 58 -4.28 10.82 9.77
CA ILE A 58 -3.12 9.95 10.00
C ILE A 58 -2.69 9.97 11.47
N ASP A 59 -2.82 11.10 12.15
CA ASP A 59 -2.48 11.23 13.56
C ASP A 59 -3.36 10.34 14.46
N GLU A 60 -4.65 10.25 14.16
CA GLU A 60 -5.55 9.33 14.85
C GLU A 60 -5.16 7.88 14.65
N LEU A 61 -4.71 7.49 13.44
CA LEU A 61 -4.25 6.14 13.16
C LEU A 61 -2.94 5.84 13.91
N LEU A 62 -1.98 6.78 13.89
CA LEU A 62 -0.69 6.60 14.55
C LEU A 62 -0.80 6.65 16.08
N ALA A 63 -1.80 7.35 16.64
CA ALA A 63 -2.09 7.34 18.06
C ALA A 63 -2.51 5.95 18.60
N LEU A 64 -2.90 5.02 17.73
CA LEU A 64 -3.16 3.62 18.08
C LEU A 64 -1.87 2.80 18.24
N ALA A 65 -0.72 3.41 17.98
CA ALA A 65 0.61 2.81 18.01
C ALA A 65 0.69 1.50 17.19
N PRO A 66 0.39 1.55 15.86
CA PRO A 66 0.54 0.38 15.02
C PRO A 66 2.01 -0.01 14.88
N ASP A 67 2.32 -1.31 14.83
CA ASP A 67 3.63 -1.82 14.46
C ASP A 67 3.84 -1.75 12.94
N TYR A 68 2.75 -1.93 12.20
CA TYR A 68 2.71 -1.88 10.75
C TYR A 68 1.51 -1.07 10.24
N VAL A 69 1.73 -0.37 9.12
CA VAL A 69 0.65 0.25 8.35
C VAL A 69 0.65 -0.33 6.93
N ALA A 70 -0.42 -1.02 6.56
CA ALA A 70 -0.64 -1.49 5.20
C ALA A 70 -1.30 -0.38 4.38
N GLU A 71 -0.61 0.09 3.35
CA GLU A 71 -1.13 1.09 2.43
C GLU A 71 -1.79 0.40 1.22
N ALA A 72 -3.07 0.69 1.03
CA ALA A 72 -3.92 0.23 -0.07
C ALA A 72 -4.81 1.38 -0.58
N ALA A 73 -4.22 2.55 -0.81
CA ALA A 73 -4.92 3.78 -1.17
C ALA A 73 -4.46 4.36 -2.51
N SER A 74 -3.33 5.07 -2.53
CA SER A 74 -2.80 5.71 -3.73
C SER A 74 -1.34 6.15 -3.57
N VAL A 75 -0.65 6.38 -4.71
CA VAL A 75 0.67 6.99 -4.76
C VAL A 75 0.74 8.29 -3.93
N GLN A 76 -0.29 9.13 -4.04
CA GLN A 76 -0.35 10.37 -3.30
C GLN A 76 -0.45 10.14 -1.78
N SER A 77 -1.26 9.17 -1.35
CA SER A 77 -1.37 8.81 0.07
C SER A 77 -0.05 8.32 0.66
N VAL A 78 0.75 7.58 -0.11
CA VAL A 78 2.11 7.19 0.30
C VAL A 78 2.99 8.41 0.49
N LYS A 79 2.96 9.36 -0.46
CA LYS A 79 3.76 10.59 -0.37
C LYS A 79 3.34 11.47 0.82
N ASP A 80 2.04 11.61 1.05
CA ASP A 80 1.51 12.46 2.12
C ASP A 80 1.76 11.89 3.52
N CYS A 81 1.74 10.57 3.67
CA CYS A 81 1.75 9.93 4.98
C CYS A 81 3.01 9.10 5.27
N GLY A 82 3.76 8.66 4.26
CA GLY A 82 4.80 7.65 4.41
C GLY A 82 5.91 8.03 5.38
N VAL A 83 6.48 9.22 5.24
CA VAL A 83 7.53 9.72 6.13
C VAL A 83 7.01 9.81 7.58
N LYS A 84 5.78 10.29 7.77
CA LYS A 84 5.17 10.43 9.10
C LYS A 84 4.91 9.07 9.76
N ILE A 85 4.47 8.07 9.00
CA ILE A 85 4.29 6.70 9.49
C ILE A 85 5.62 6.13 9.96
N LEU A 86 6.67 6.22 9.15
CA LEU A 86 7.99 5.69 9.52
C LEU A 86 8.58 6.41 10.72
N ALA A 87 8.42 7.73 10.80
CA ALA A 87 8.89 8.53 11.92
C ALA A 87 8.14 8.22 13.25
N SER A 88 6.93 7.69 13.19
CA SER A 88 6.19 7.25 14.38
C SER A 88 6.68 5.92 14.97
N GLY A 89 7.60 5.22 14.30
CA GLY A 89 8.06 3.90 14.68
C GLY A 89 7.31 2.74 14.01
N ALA A 90 6.31 3.02 13.18
CA ALA A 90 5.60 2.02 12.41
C ALA A 90 6.32 1.68 11.10
N SER A 91 6.41 0.40 10.75
CA SER A 91 6.86 -0.03 9.43
C SER A 91 5.71 0.02 8.42
N MET A 92 6.01 0.16 7.13
CA MET A 92 4.99 0.22 6.07
C MET A 92 5.01 -1.01 5.17
N ILE A 93 3.82 -1.45 4.76
CA ILE A 93 3.61 -2.36 3.65
C ILE A 93 2.93 -1.56 2.54
N VAL A 94 3.60 -1.38 1.40
CA VAL A 94 3.16 -0.44 0.35
C VAL A 94 2.75 -1.19 -0.91
N LEU A 95 1.52 -0.94 -1.36
CA LEU A 95 0.99 -1.45 -2.64
C LEU A 95 1.17 -0.41 -3.76
N SER A 96 1.12 0.89 -3.43
CA SER A 96 1.23 1.99 -4.39
C SER A 96 2.70 2.37 -4.64
N ILE A 97 3.49 1.41 -5.13
CA ILE A 97 4.95 1.50 -5.29
C ILE A 97 5.42 2.64 -6.20
N GLY A 98 4.55 3.15 -7.08
CA GLY A 98 4.86 4.29 -7.95
C GLY A 98 5.30 5.56 -7.21
N ALA A 99 5.02 5.67 -5.92
CA ALA A 99 5.50 6.78 -5.09
C ALA A 99 7.02 6.88 -5.06
N PHE A 100 7.71 5.74 -5.10
CA PHE A 100 9.18 5.66 -5.04
C PHE A 100 9.89 5.93 -6.36
N ALA A 101 9.16 6.20 -7.44
CA ALA A 101 9.74 6.73 -8.68
C ALA A 101 10.26 8.17 -8.50
N ASP A 102 9.73 8.90 -7.52
CA ASP A 102 10.23 10.19 -7.08
C ASP A 102 11.49 9.99 -6.21
N LYS A 103 12.63 10.41 -6.75
CA LYS A 103 13.94 10.17 -6.11
C LYS A 103 14.12 10.94 -4.80
N GLU A 104 13.55 12.14 -4.70
CA GLU A 104 13.62 12.96 -3.49
C GLU A 104 12.79 12.30 -2.37
N PHE A 105 11.54 11.94 -2.65
CA PHE A 105 10.69 11.22 -1.71
C PHE A 105 11.31 9.89 -1.29
N TYR A 106 11.88 9.13 -2.24
CA TYR A 106 12.57 7.89 -1.94
C TYR A 106 13.76 8.10 -0.99
N GLY A 107 14.53 9.17 -1.18
CA GLY A 107 15.63 9.56 -0.28
C GLY A 107 15.14 9.84 1.14
N GLN A 108 14.08 10.64 1.27
CA GLN A 108 13.46 10.96 2.57
C GLN A 108 12.96 9.71 3.29
N VAL A 109 12.31 8.80 2.58
CA VAL A 109 11.80 7.53 3.13
C VAL A 109 12.95 6.66 3.64
N LYS A 110 14.03 6.53 2.87
CA LYS A 110 15.22 5.75 3.28
C LYS A 110 15.87 6.31 4.55
N GLU A 111 16.07 7.62 4.58
CA GLU A 111 16.68 8.29 5.72
C GLU A 111 15.79 8.14 6.97
N THR A 112 14.51 8.42 6.86
CA THR A 112 13.56 8.30 7.97
C THR A 112 13.51 6.87 8.50
N ALA A 113 13.43 5.89 7.62
CA ALA A 113 13.41 4.48 8.03
C ALA A 113 14.69 4.08 8.77
N ALA A 114 15.87 4.55 8.30
CA ALA A 114 17.14 4.27 8.96
C ALA A 114 17.23 4.92 10.35
N VAL A 115 16.80 6.18 10.48
CA VAL A 115 16.83 6.93 11.76
C VAL A 115 15.91 6.29 12.81
N HIS A 116 14.73 5.86 12.39
CA HIS A 116 13.70 5.33 13.31
C HIS A 116 13.69 3.80 13.44
N GLY A 117 14.62 3.09 12.76
CA GLY A 117 14.69 1.63 12.80
C GLY A 117 13.48 0.93 12.16
N THR A 118 12.73 1.66 11.32
CA THR A 118 11.54 1.16 10.63
C THR A 118 11.88 0.62 9.24
N ARG A 119 10.91 -0.04 8.59
CA ARG A 119 11.10 -0.66 7.27
C ARG A 119 9.94 -0.37 6.34
N VAL A 120 10.25 -0.37 5.04
CA VAL A 120 9.24 -0.37 3.98
C VAL A 120 9.27 -1.70 3.26
N TYR A 121 8.15 -2.40 3.28
CA TYR A 121 7.93 -3.64 2.55
C TYR A 121 7.14 -3.33 1.28
N ILE A 122 7.73 -3.63 0.14
CA ILE A 122 7.11 -3.40 -1.17
C ILE A 122 6.42 -4.68 -1.60
N ALA A 123 5.11 -4.60 -1.81
CA ALA A 123 4.35 -5.70 -2.38
C ALA A 123 4.69 -5.86 -3.86
N SER A 124 4.90 -7.10 -4.31
CA SER A 124 5.15 -7.40 -5.73
C SER A 124 3.92 -7.12 -6.62
N GLY A 125 2.74 -6.94 -6.01
CA GLY A 125 1.48 -6.69 -6.70
C GLY A 125 1.08 -7.84 -7.61
N ALA A 126 0.57 -7.51 -8.79
CA ALA A 126 0.16 -8.49 -9.80
C ALA A 126 1.33 -9.04 -10.65
N VAL A 127 2.56 -8.59 -10.39
CA VAL A 127 3.74 -9.05 -11.14
C VAL A 127 4.43 -10.15 -10.36
N GLY A 128 4.40 -11.37 -10.87
CA GLY A 128 5.18 -12.51 -10.38
C GLY A 128 6.57 -12.55 -11.01
N GLY A 129 7.49 -13.34 -10.43
CA GLY A 129 8.79 -13.62 -11.02
C GLY A 129 9.86 -12.55 -10.82
N PHE A 130 9.70 -11.60 -9.89
CA PHE A 130 10.77 -10.65 -9.55
C PHE A 130 12.01 -11.32 -8.96
N ASP A 131 11.84 -12.41 -8.25
CA ASP A 131 12.92 -13.27 -7.76
C ASP A 131 13.70 -13.88 -8.92
N VAL A 132 13.02 -14.34 -9.96
CA VAL A 132 13.62 -14.85 -11.19
C VAL A 132 14.39 -13.75 -11.91
N LEU A 133 13.78 -12.56 -12.10
CA LEU A 133 14.44 -11.41 -12.71
C LEU A 133 15.71 -11.02 -11.94
N ARG A 134 15.63 -10.99 -10.61
CA ARG A 134 16.78 -10.71 -9.76
C ARG A 134 17.90 -11.75 -9.94
N THR A 135 17.56 -13.01 -9.98
CA THR A 135 18.51 -14.11 -10.19
C THR A 135 19.19 -13.99 -11.55
N ILE A 136 18.41 -13.77 -12.62
CA ILE A 136 18.92 -13.61 -13.98
C ILE A 136 19.86 -12.40 -14.07
N SER A 137 19.52 -11.26 -13.43
CA SER A 137 20.37 -10.06 -13.45
C SER A 137 21.72 -10.26 -12.75
N LEU A 138 21.82 -11.23 -11.84
CA LEU A 138 23.09 -11.62 -11.20
C LEU A 138 23.93 -12.59 -12.05
N MET A 139 23.30 -13.27 -13.01
CA MET A 139 23.99 -14.26 -13.88
C MET A 139 24.65 -13.62 -15.11
N GLY A 140 24.33 -12.39 -15.46
CA GLY A 140 24.89 -11.71 -16.61
C GLY A 140 23.99 -10.62 -17.18
N GLN A 141 24.21 -10.26 -18.45
CA GLN A 141 23.35 -9.30 -19.17
C GLN A 141 22.02 -9.98 -19.50
N ALA A 142 20.91 -9.32 -19.14
CA ALA A 142 19.57 -9.78 -19.43
C ALA A 142 18.74 -8.63 -20.00
N GLU A 143 17.92 -8.94 -21.00
CA GLU A 143 16.87 -8.05 -21.48
C GLU A 143 15.53 -8.51 -20.87
N ALA A 144 14.83 -7.58 -20.23
CA ALA A 144 13.54 -7.87 -19.63
C ALA A 144 12.47 -6.96 -20.20
N GLY A 145 11.32 -7.54 -20.53
CA GLY A 145 10.15 -6.82 -21.01
C GLY A 145 8.93 -7.11 -20.15
N ILE A 146 8.06 -6.13 -19.96
CA ILE A 146 6.76 -6.31 -19.32
C ILE A 146 5.64 -5.96 -20.31
N ARG A 147 4.65 -6.84 -20.41
CA ARG A 147 3.43 -6.57 -21.17
C ARG A 147 2.24 -6.58 -20.22
N THR A 148 1.55 -5.45 -20.15
CA THR A 148 0.34 -5.33 -19.33
C THR A 148 -0.87 -5.09 -20.25
N LYS A 149 -1.97 -5.84 -20.04
CA LYS A 149 -3.25 -5.59 -20.68
C LYS A 149 -4.19 -5.00 -19.66
N LYS A 150 -4.73 -3.82 -19.95
CA LYS A 150 -5.67 -3.11 -19.07
C LYS A 150 -6.88 -2.65 -19.87
N GLY A 151 -8.06 -2.68 -19.24
CA GLY A 151 -9.25 -2.05 -19.82
C GLY A 151 -9.08 -0.51 -19.89
N PRO A 152 -9.68 0.16 -20.89
CA PRO A 152 -9.51 1.60 -21.10
C PRO A 152 -9.84 2.45 -19.86
N ALA A 153 -10.90 2.10 -19.14
CA ALA A 153 -11.31 2.80 -17.92
C ALA A 153 -10.23 2.82 -16.81
N SER A 154 -9.36 1.81 -16.76
CA SER A 154 -8.27 1.73 -15.78
C SER A 154 -7.07 2.62 -16.13
N LEU A 155 -7.04 3.19 -17.33
CA LEU A 155 -6.02 4.13 -17.79
C LEU A 155 -6.42 5.59 -17.57
N LYS A 156 -7.68 5.86 -17.21
CA LYS A 156 -8.16 7.21 -16.92
C LYS A 156 -7.28 7.91 -15.90
N GLY A 157 -6.88 9.14 -16.21
CA GLY A 157 -5.99 9.94 -15.36
C GLY A 157 -4.50 9.58 -15.48
N THR A 158 -4.12 8.71 -16.41
CA THR A 158 -2.72 8.45 -16.74
C THR A 158 -2.32 9.14 -18.05
N PRO A 159 -1.01 9.41 -18.29
CA PRO A 159 -0.53 9.95 -19.55
C PRO A 159 -0.79 9.06 -20.77
N LEU A 160 -1.13 7.79 -20.55
CA LEU A 160 -1.43 6.80 -21.58
C LEU A 160 -2.90 6.76 -21.97
N PHE A 161 -3.75 7.53 -21.27
CA PHE A 161 -5.17 7.56 -21.57
C PHE A 161 -5.47 8.44 -22.77
N GLU A 162 -6.16 7.87 -23.75
CA GLU A 162 -6.74 8.60 -24.88
C GLU A 162 -8.25 8.31 -24.93
N GLU A 163 -9.07 9.32 -25.19
CA GLU A 163 -10.54 9.20 -25.19
C GLU A 163 -11.06 8.14 -26.18
N ARG A 164 -10.40 8.03 -27.34
CA ARG A 164 -10.70 7.00 -28.36
C ARG A 164 -10.61 5.55 -27.83
N LEU A 165 -9.83 5.30 -26.76
CA LEU A 165 -9.73 3.96 -26.16
C LEU A 165 -11.04 3.51 -25.51
N MET A 166 -11.98 4.43 -25.25
CA MET A 166 -13.27 4.10 -24.68
C MET A 166 -14.27 3.61 -25.73
N GLU A 167 -14.01 3.86 -27.03
CA GLU A 167 -14.86 3.48 -28.15
C GLU A 167 -14.59 2.05 -28.64
N ASP A 168 -13.39 1.52 -28.38
CA ASP A 168 -12.94 0.19 -28.83
C ASP A 168 -13.38 -0.97 -27.90
N THR A 169 -14.30 -0.74 -26.98
CA THR A 169 -14.77 -1.74 -26.00
C THR A 169 -16.13 -2.35 -26.37
N GLN A 170 -16.39 -2.58 -27.65
CA GLN A 170 -17.53 -3.41 -28.08
C GLN A 170 -17.11 -4.83 -28.39
#